data_8ffba53aacf01524fb3feff9855c3185
#
_entry.id   8ffba53aacf01524fb3feff9855c3185
#
_cell.length_a   1.000
_cell.length_b   1.000
_cell.length_c   1.000
_cell.angle_alpha   90.00
_cell.angle_beta   90.00
_cell.angle_gamma   90.00
#
_symmetry.space_group_name_H-M   'P 1'
#
loop_
_entity.id
_entity.type
_entity.pdbx_description
1 polymer ?
#
loop_
_entity_poly.entity_id
_entity_poly.type
_entity_poly.pdbx_seq_one_letter_code
_entity_poly.pdbx_strand_id
1 'polypeptide(L)'
;TFNEEILKELNRYFDKEYFDKVYAEAREMNFVINMDLIIGLPNESTEDILRTLDTVKNYDIENLTIHVLALKKGSNLYREGHIHEEIDYEKIEEKITSITETKGLKPYYMYRQKNSLEWGENIGYSVEGKESIFNIQIIEESQSTFGLGGGAITKFTNGAFDEEIELERIVNPKEPLAYIKEMRDRFDKKVKLFKK
;
A
#
# COMPACT_ATOMS: atom_id res chain seq x y z
N THR A 1 3.03 3.09 11.44
CA THR A 1 3.46 3.17 12.84
C THR A 1 2.63 4.18 13.63
N PHE A 2 2.49 3.98 14.94
CA PHE A 2 1.94 4.94 15.90
C PHE A 2 3.04 5.62 16.73
N ASN A 3 4.30 5.41 16.40
CA ASN A 3 5.42 6.09 17.05
C ASN A 3 5.53 7.52 16.52
N GLU A 4 5.16 8.50 17.38
CA GLU A 4 5.12 9.93 17.00
C GLU A 4 6.49 10.50 16.69
N GLU A 5 7.57 10.00 17.32
CA GLU A 5 8.94 10.45 17.08
C GLU A 5 9.37 10.05 15.67
N ILE A 6 9.16 8.79 15.29
CA ILE A 6 9.44 8.31 13.94
C ILE A 6 8.62 9.08 12.90
N LEU A 7 7.32 9.30 13.16
CA LEU A 7 6.46 10.05 12.25
C LEU A 7 6.93 11.50 12.07
N LYS A 8 7.40 12.13 13.14
CA LYS A 8 7.97 13.49 13.09
C LYS A 8 9.26 13.55 12.28
N GLU A 9 10.17 12.60 12.45
CA GLU A 9 11.41 12.49 11.64
C GLU A 9 11.09 12.31 10.15
N LEU A 10 10.05 11.58 9.83
CA LEU A 10 9.58 11.34 8.46
C LEU A 10 8.74 12.51 7.89
N ASN A 11 8.59 13.61 8.62
CA ASN A 11 7.69 14.73 8.28
C ASN A 11 6.25 14.26 8.02
N ARG A 12 5.79 13.27 8.80
CA ARG A 12 4.41 12.77 8.79
C ARG A 12 3.71 13.25 10.04
N TYR A 13 2.83 14.24 9.87
CA TYR A 13 2.03 14.71 11.00
C TYR A 13 1.00 13.64 11.38
N PHE A 14 0.93 13.33 12.66
CA PHE A 14 -0.06 12.43 13.23
C PHE A 14 -0.56 12.98 14.55
N ASP A 15 -1.86 13.04 14.69
CA ASP A 15 -2.57 13.42 15.91
C ASP A 15 -3.50 12.26 16.29
N LYS A 16 -3.17 11.59 17.37
CA LYS A 16 -3.91 10.41 17.80
C LYS A 16 -5.35 10.73 18.20
N GLU A 17 -5.60 11.85 18.86
CA GLU A 17 -6.96 12.24 19.27
C GLU A 17 -7.84 12.51 18.04
N TYR A 18 -7.28 13.22 17.06
CA TYR A 18 -7.97 13.47 15.80
C TYR A 18 -8.21 12.17 15.01
N PHE A 19 -7.22 11.27 14.97
CA PHE A 19 -7.36 9.96 14.34
C PHE A 19 -8.48 9.15 15.00
N ASP A 20 -8.51 9.06 16.33
CA ASP A 20 -9.54 8.33 17.08
C ASP A 20 -10.93 8.90 16.82
N LYS A 21 -11.06 10.22 16.73
CA LYS A 21 -12.31 10.89 16.38
C LYS A 21 -12.78 10.51 14.97
N VAL A 22 -11.91 10.61 13.98
CA VAL A 22 -12.24 10.26 12.57
C VAL A 22 -12.60 8.78 12.47
N TYR A 23 -11.85 7.92 13.17
CA TYR A 23 -12.17 6.49 13.24
C TYR A 23 -13.57 6.24 13.81
N ALA A 24 -13.91 6.87 14.92
CA ALA A 24 -15.23 6.73 15.54
C ALA A 24 -16.35 7.19 14.60
N GLU A 25 -16.20 8.35 13.95
CA GLU A 25 -17.15 8.85 12.94
C GLU A 25 -17.32 7.88 11.77
N ALA A 26 -16.22 7.30 11.27
CA ALA A 26 -16.27 6.31 10.19
C ALA A 26 -17.01 5.03 10.62
N ARG A 27 -16.83 4.58 11.87
CA ARG A 27 -17.58 3.43 12.43
C ARG A 27 -19.07 3.73 12.55
N GLU A 28 -19.46 4.93 13.02
CA GLU A 28 -20.87 5.35 13.07
C GLU A 28 -21.54 5.36 11.70
N MET A 29 -20.76 5.68 10.64
CA MET A 29 -21.22 5.67 9.25
C MET A 29 -21.22 4.26 8.62
N ASN A 30 -20.84 3.22 9.37
CA ASN A 30 -20.71 1.83 8.91
C ASN A 30 -19.73 1.65 7.73
N PHE A 31 -18.65 2.42 7.68
CA PHE A 31 -17.61 2.21 6.69
C PHE A 31 -16.85 0.91 6.96
N VAL A 32 -16.44 0.24 5.87
CA VAL A 32 -15.42 -0.81 5.91
C VAL A 32 -14.08 -0.11 6.10
N ILE A 33 -13.41 -0.40 7.21
CA ILE A 33 -12.16 0.28 7.57
C ILE A 33 -10.98 -0.63 7.22
N ASN A 34 -10.03 -0.07 6.45
CA ASN A 34 -8.72 -0.65 6.21
C ASN A 34 -7.66 0.17 6.95
N MET A 35 -6.79 -0.49 7.69
CA MET A 35 -5.58 0.12 8.24
C MET A 35 -4.35 -0.37 7.50
N ASP A 36 -3.51 0.57 7.05
CA ASP A 36 -2.23 0.28 6.43
C ASP A 36 -1.09 0.55 7.41
N LEU A 37 -0.22 -0.42 7.60
CA LEU A 37 1.00 -0.29 8.38
C LEU A 37 2.23 -0.42 7.47
N ILE A 38 3.30 0.27 7.81
CA ILE A 38 4.61 0.09 7.18
C ILE A 38 5.58 -0.37 8.26
N ILE A 39 6.25 -1.49 8.03
CA ILE A 39 7.27 -2.08 8.89
C ILE A 39 8.66 -1.76 8.32
N GLY A 40 9.63 -1.52 9.21
CA GLY A 40 11.02 -1.25 8.86
C GLY A 40 11.28 0.20 8.47
N LEU A 41 10.55 1.12 9.08
CA LEU A 41 10.83 2.55 8.98
C LEU A 41 12.20 2.87 9.57
N PRO A 42 12.84 3.99 9.15
CA PRO A 42 14.07 4.46 9.78
C PRO A 42 13.95 4.56 11.31
N ASN A 43 14.95 4.07 12.01
CA ASN A 43 15.02 4.09 13.48
C ASN A 43 13.88 3.33 14.19
N GLU A 44 13.16 2.47 13.46
CA GLU A 44 12.07 1.66 14.01
C GLU A 44 12.60 0.32 14.52
N SER A 45 12.55 0.13 15.83
CA SER A 45 12.92 -1.13 16.48
C SER A 45 11.80 -2.18 16.40
N THR A 46 12.13 -3.45 16.67
CA THR A 46 11.13 -4.51 16.82
C THR A 46 10.05 -4.14 17.84
N GLU A 47 10.44 -3.55 18.97
CA GLU A 47 9.53 -3.14 20.04
C GLU A 47 8.58 -2.01 19.59
N ASP A 48 9.01 -1.10 18.72
CA ASP A 48 8.16 -0.06 18.14
C ASP A 48 7.08 -0.65 17.25
N ILE A 49 7.47 -1.62 16.42
CA ILE A 49 6.55 -2.36 15.56
C ILE A 49 5.53 -3.14 16.39
N LEU A 50 5.99 -3.85 17.42
CA LEU A 50 5.10 -4.61 18.32
C LEU A 50 4.11 -3.70 19.06
N ARG A 51 4.55 -2.53 19.53
CA ARG A 51 3.65 -1.52 20.13
C ARG A 51 2.62 -0.99 19.13
N THR A 52 3.03 -0.76 17.89
CA THR A 52 2.11 -0.36 16.81
C THR A 52 1.05 -1.44 16.57
N LEU A 53 1.47 -2.70 16.48
CA LEU A 53 0.55 -3.84 16.33
C LEU A 53 -0.40 -3.99 17.53
N ASP A 54 0.08 -3.80 18.75
CA ASP A 54 -0.78 -3.79 19.94
C ASP A 54 -1.80 -2.65 19.92
N THR A 55 -1.43 -1.50 19.38
CA THR A 55 -2.35 -0.40 19.20
C THR A 55 -3.45 -0.75 18.19
N VAL A 56 -3.10 -1.32 17.04
CA VAL A 56 -4.06 -1.77 16.02
C VAL A 56 -5.05 -2.80 16.55
N LYS A 57 -4.62 -3.64 17.48
CA LYS A 57 -5.50 -4.63 18.13
C LYS A 57 -6.75 -4.01 18.75
N ASN A 58 -6.65 -2.76 19.22
CA ASN A 58 -7.74 -2.06 19.90
C ASN A 58 -8.79 -1.45 18.94
N TYR A 59 -8.52 -1.43 17.63
CA TYR A 59 -9.45 -0.92 16.64
C TYR A 59 -10.24 -2.07 16.00
N ASP A 60 -11.53 -1.85 15.83
CA ASP A 60 -12.40 -2.75 15.08
C ASP A 60 -12.30 -2.43 13.58
N ILE A 61 -11.62 -3.30 12.84
CA ILE A 61 -11.28 -3.11 11.42
C ILE A 61 -11.62 -4.35 10.62
N GLU A 62 -12.06 -4.15 9.39
CA GLU A 62 -12.36 -5.23 8.46
C GLU A 62 -11.17 -5.59 7.57
N ASN A 63 -10.23 -4.67 7.40
CA ASN A 63 -9.02 -4.89 6.59
C ASN A 63 -7.78 -4.38 7.32
N LEU A 64 -6.68 -5.10 7.14
CA LEU A 64 -5.35 -4.73 7.61
C LEU A 64 -4.35 -5.01 6.49
N THR A 65 -3.56 -4.02 6.12
CA THR A 65 -2.45 -4.22 5.18
C THR A 65 -1.12 -4.00 5.89
N ILE A 66 -0.24 -4.96 5.80
CA ILE A 66 1.12 -4.87 6.30
C ILE A 66 2.04 -4.65 5.10
N HIS A 67 2.65 -3.48 5.04
CA HIS A 67 3.68 -3.13 4.07
C HIS A 67 5.05 -3.26 4.69
N VAL A 68 6.02 -3.70 3.89
CA VAL A 68 7.44 -3.66 4.27
C VAL A 68 8.10 -2.54 3.49
N LEU A 69 8.87 -1.70 4.18
CA LEU A 69 9.54 -0.56 3.56
C LEU A 69 10.43 -1.02 2.40
N ALA A 70 10.22 -0.45 1.23
CA ALA A 70 11.05 -0.65 0.06
C ALA A 70 11.79 0.64 -0.31
N LEU A 71 13.12 0.59 -0.32
CA LEU A 71 13.97 1.73 -0.67
C LEU A 71 13.96 1.95 -2.18
N LYS A 72 13.28 3.00 -2.63
CA LYS A 72 13.21 3.35 -4.05
C LYS A 72 14.41 4.19 -4.47
N LYS A 73 15.06 3.82 -5.57
CA LYS A 73 16.11 4.64 -6.19
C LYS A 73 15.60 6.07 -6.41
N GLY A 74 16.34 7.03 -5.86
CA GLY A 74 15.98 8.45 -5.93
C GLY A 74 15.20 9.01 -4.73
N SER A 75 14.76 8.17 -3.78
CA SER A 75 14.27 8.66 -2.49
C SER A 75 15.42 9.21 -1.64
N ASN A 76 15.13 10.10 -0.70
CA ASN A 76 16.12 10.61 0.25
C ASN A 76 16.70 9.47 1.09
N LEU A 77 15.86 8.58 1.62
CA LEU A 77 16.28 7.40 2.38
C LEU A 77 17.28 6.53 1.63
N TYR A 78 17.07 6.33 0.32
CA TYR A 78 18.02 5.57 -0.51
C TYR A 78 19.36 6.31 -0.68
N ARG A 79 19.33 7.65 -0.85
CA ARG A 79 20.55 8.47 -1.02
C ARG A 79 21.36 8.61 0.25
N GLU A 80 20.69 8.62 1.38
CA GLU A 80 21.29 8.72 2.72
C GLU A 80 21.89 7.39 3.17
N GLY A 81 21.72 6.32 2.39
CA GLY A 81 22.27 5.00 2.69
C GLY A 81 21.62 4.37 3.92
N HIS A 82 20.31 4.58 4.07
CA HIS A 82 19.59 4.05 5.22
C HIS A 82 19.84 2.55 5.36
N ILE A 83 20.41 2.16 6.51
CA ILE A 83 20.58 0.77 6.93
C ILE A 83 19.46 0.50 7.94
N HIS A 84 18.71 -0.57 7.71
CA HIS A 84 17.68 -0.97 8.66
C HIS A 84 18.31 -1.49 9.94
N GLU A 85 17.67 -1.22 11.07
CA GLU A 85 18.01 -1.90 12.31
C GLU A 85 17.71 -3.41 12.17
N GLU A 86 18.39 -4.20 12.98
CA GLU A 86 18.11 -5.64 13.05
C GLU A 86 16.71 -5.83 13.64
N ILE A 87 15.79 -6.33 12.81
CA ILE A 87 14.39 -6.54 13.17
C ILE A 87 14.14 -8.03 13.38
N ASP A 88 13.55 -8.38 14.50
CA ASP A 88 13.12 -9.74 14.82
C ASP A 88 11.79 -10.05 14.09
N TYR A 89 11.92 -10.49 12.84
CA TYR A 89 10.78 -10.80 11.99
C TYR A 89 9.89 -11.91 12.51
N GLU A 90 10.46 -12.91 13.19
CA GLU A 90 9.71 -14.04 13.75
C GLU A 90 8.69 -13.55 14.78
N LYS A 91 9.12 -12.71 15.72
CA LYS A 91 8.21 -12.10 16.71
C LYS A 91 7.13 -11.23 16.08
N ILE A 92 7.48 -10.48 15.03
CA ILE A 92 6.53 -9.62 14.34
C ILE A 92 5.48 -10.47 13.63
N GLU A 93 5.89 -11.54 12.94
CA GLU A 93 5.00 -12.45 12.24
C GLU A 93 4.05 -13.19 13.21
N GLU A 94 4.57 -13.69 14.32
CA GLU A 94 3.76 -14.27 15.39
C GLU A 94 2.70 -13.27 15.89
N LYS A 95 3.09 -12.02 16.08
CA LYS A 95 2.18 -10.96 16.53
C LYS A 95 1.11 -10.64 15.52
N ILE A 96 1.47 -10.50 14.23
CA ILE A 96 0.53 -10.29 13.12
C ILE A 96 -0.47 -11.46 13.06
N THR A 97 0.04 -12.70 13.10
CA THR A 97 -0.78 -13.91 13.10
C THR A 97 -1.80 -13.89 14.24
N SER A 98 -1.34 -13.63 15.47
CA SER A 98 -2.21 -13.55 16.64
C SER A 98 -3.33 -12.50 16.48
N ILE A 99 -3.02 -11.33 15.90
CA ILE A 99 -4.00 -10.25 15.70
C ILE A 99 -5.00 -10.64 14.61
N THR A 100 -4.51 -11.15 13.48
CA THR A 100 -5.35 -11.52 12.35
C THR A 100 -6.29 -12.67 12.71
N GLU A 101 -5.82 -13.69 13.41
CA GLU A 101 -6.66 -14.78 13.93
C GLU A 101 -7.73 -14.25 14.90
N THR A 102 -7.34 -13.42 15.89
CA THR A 102 -8.29 -12.86 16.86
C THR A 102 -9.39 -12.03 16.21
N LYS A 103 -9.06 -11.33 15.12
CA LYS A 103 -10.01 -10.47 14.37
C LYS A 103 -10.73 -11.22 13.24
N GLY A 104 -10.42 -12.48 12.98
CA GLY A 104 -10.97 -13.25 11.86
C GLY A 104 -10.53 -12.73 10.50
N LEU A 105 -9.38 -12.06 10.44
CA LEU A 105 -8.80 -11.55 9.20
C LEU A 105 -8.02 -12.67 8.50
N LYS A 106 -8.28 -12.86 7.21
CA LYS A 106 -7.58 -13.83 6.35
C LYS A 106 -6.76 -13.12 5.29
N PRO A 107 -5.57 -13.61 4.92
CA PRO A 107 -4.81 -13.04 3.81
C PRO A 107 -5.62 -13.20 2.52
N TYR A 108 -5.71 -12.12 1.72
CA TYR A 108 -6.45 -12.16 0.45
C TYR A 108 -5.64 -11.64 -0.74
N TYR A 109 -4.54 -10.93 -0.51
CA TYR A 109 -3.54 -10.62 -1.53
C TYR A 109 -2.15 -10.49 -0.94
N MET A 110 -1.15 -10.72 -1.78
CA MET A 110 0.25 -10.57 -1.43
C MET A 110 1.03 -10.06 -2.66
N TYR A 111 1.96 -9.15 -2.43
CA TYR A 111 2.91 -8.75 -3.47
C TYR A 111 4.26 -8.36 -2.89
N ARG A 112 5.32 -8.54 -3.68
CA ARG A 112 6.68 -8.18 -3.30
C ARG A 112 7.17 -6.98 -4.09
N GLN A 113 7.75 -5.99 -3.39
CA GLN A 113 8.41 -4.86 -4.03
C GLN A 113 9.90 -5.15 -4.25
N LYS A 114 10.45 -4.65 -5.37
CA LYS A 114 11.91 -4.68 -5.58
C LYS A 114 12.57 -3.78 -4.54
N ASN A 115 13.72 -4.23 -3.96
CA ASN A 115 14.47 -3.54 -2.93
C ASN A 115 13.69 -3.33 -1.61
N SER A 116 12.75 -4.19 -1.30
CA SER A 116 12.24 -4.32 0.05
C SER A 116 13.27 -5.04 0.94
N LEU A 117 13.12 -4.88 2.25
CA LEU A 117 13.87 -5.64 3.24
C LEU A 117 13.78 -7.15 2.99
N GLU A 118 14.64 -7.95 3.61
CA GLU A 118 14.77 -9.39 3.38
C GLU A 118 13.44 -10.13 3.39
N TRP A 119 12.53 -9.73 4.24
CA TRP A 119 11.19 -10.28 4.37
C TRP A 119 10.21 -9.82 3.29
N GLY A 120 10.32 -8.63 2.80
CA GLY A 120 9.88 -8.00 1.57
C GLY A 120 8.47 -8.17 1.05
N GLU A 121 7.58 -8.87 1.73
CA GLU A 121 6.22 -9.13 1.25
C GLU A 121 5.22 -8.16 1.88
N ASN A 122 4.33 -7.62 1.03
CA ASN A 122 3.20 -6.82 1.46
C ASN A 122 1.97 -7.71 1.44
N ILE A 123 1.30 -7.83 2.58
CA ILE A 123 0.16 -8.74 2.73
C ILE A 123 -1.07 -7.95 3.16
N GLY A 124 -2.16 -8.11 2.42
CA GLY A 124 -3.46 -7.62 2.80
C GLY A 124 -4.31 -8.71 3.43
N TYR A 125 -4.87 -8.41 4.58
CA TYR A 125 -5.77 -9.27 5.33
C TYR A 125 -7.17 -8.66 5.37
N SER A 126 -8.21 -9.49 5.30
CA SER A 126 -9.61 -9.06 5.34
C SER A 126 -10.49 -10.03 6.09
N VAL A 127 -11.55 -9.51 6.68
CA VAL A 127 -12.73 -10.31 7.03
C VAL A 127 -13.38 -10.78 5.73
N GLU A 128 -13.86 -12.02 5.70
CA GLU A 128 -14.51 -12.62 4.54
C GLU A 128 -15.68 -11.78 4.02
N GLY A 129 -15.68 -11.50 2.71
CA GLY A 129 -16.68 -10.67 2.04
C GLY A 129 -16.48 -9.16 2.21
N LYS A 130 -15.33 -8.73 2.80
CA LYS A 130 -14.94 -7.32 2.96
C LYS A 130 -13.63 -6.98 2.26
N GLU A 131 -13.17 -7.87 1.39
CA GLU A 131 -11.95 -7.69 0.60
C GLU A 131 -12.08 -6.47 -0.31
N SER A 132 -10.99 -5.70 -0.44
CA SER A 132 -10.93 -4.62 -1.41
C SER A 132 -10.82 -5.17 -2.83
N ILE A 133 -11.91 -5.14 -3.57
CA ILE A 133 -11.95 -5.56 -4.99
C ILE A 133 -10.90 -4.78 -5.80
N PHE A 134 -10.71 -3.50 -5.50
CA PHE A 134 -9.69 -2.68 -6.15
C PHE A 134 -8.28 -3.25 -5.97
N ASN A 135 -7.93 -3.67 -4.75
CA ASN A 135 -6.61 -4.24 -4.47
C ASN A 135 -6.41 -5.55 -5.24
N ILE A 136 -7.41 -6.43 -5.24
CA ILE A 136 -7.37 -7.68 -6.00
C ILE A 136 -7.15 -7.39 -7.49
N GLN A 137 -7.95 -6.53 -8.08
CA GLN A 137 -7.89 -6.24 -9.52
C GLN A 137 -6.58 -5.57 -9.94
N ILE A 138 -6.00 -4.73 -9.07
CA ILE A 138 -4.71 -4.07 -9.36
C ILE A 138 -3.56 -5.05 -9.27
N ILE A 139 -3.56 -5.96 -8.30
CA ILE A 139 -2.50 -6.96 -8.11
C ILE A 139 -2.56 -8.03 -9.21
N GLU A 140 -3.74 -8.54 -9.51
CA GLU A 140 -3.96 -9.55 -10.57
C GLU A 140 -3.87 -8.96 -11.98
N GLU A 141 -3.75 -7.64 -12.11
CA GLU A 141 -3.75 -6.92 -13.40
C GLU A 141 -4.95 -7.29 -14.32
N SER A 142 -6.05 -7.74 -13.70
CA SER A 142 -7.25 -8.24 -14.38
C SER A 142 -8.16 -7.14 -14.92
N GLN A 143 -7.94 -5.88 -14.54
CA GLN A 143 -8.75 -4.75 -14.96
C GLN A 143 -7.93 -3.67 -15.65
N SER A 144 -8.43 -3.18 -16.78
CA SER A 144 -7.87 -2.01 -17.44
C SER A 144 -8.09 -0.74 -16.59
N THR A 145 -7.06 0.11 -16.50
CA THR A 145 -7.11 1.37 -15.76
C THR A 145 -6.73 2.54 -16.64
N PHE A 146 -7.50 3.63 -16.59
CA PHE A 146 -7.21 4.85 -17.34
C PHE A 146 -6.56 5.88 -16.41
N GLY A 147 -5.24 6.04 -16.49
CA GLY A 147 -4.47 6.94 -15.66
C GLY A 147 -4.59 8.41 -16.09
N LEU A 148 -4.97 9.30 -15.18
CA LEU A 148 -5.06 10.75 -15.37
C LEU A 148 -3.99 11.46 -14.53
N GLY A 149 -3.46 12.56 -15.04
CA GLY A 149 -2.47 13.38 -14.34
C GLY A 149 -1.01 13.00 -14.64
N GLY A 150 -0.09 13.88 -14.19
CA GLY A 150 1.35 13.68 -14.33
C GLY A 150 1.84 12.43 -13.60
N GLY A 151 2.66 11.60 -14.24
CA GLY A 151 3.18 10.36 -13.68
C GLY A 151 2.20 9.19 -13.61
N ALA A 152 0.93 9.40 -13.94
CA ALA A 152 -0.06 8.33 -13.95
C ALA A 152 0.20 7.29 -15.05
N ILE A 153 -0.15 6.05 -14.79
CA ILE A 153 0.00 4.94 -15.73
C ILE A 153 -1.38 4.47 -16.16
N THR A 154 -1.62 4.46 -17.46
CA THR A 154 -2.75 3.75 -18.06
C THR A 154 -2.31 2.31 -18.34
N LYS A 155 -3.09 1.35 -17.88
CA LYS A 155 -2.93 -0.06 -18.19
C LYS A 155 -4.14 -0.53 -18.99
N PHE A 156 -3.89 -1.24 -20.04
CA PHE A 156 -4.92 -1.95 -20.79
C PHE A 156 -4.64 -3.43 -20.69
N THR A 157 -5.66 -4.23 -20.38
CA THR A 157 -5.60 -5.69 -20.35
C THR A 157 -6.78 -6.26 -21.11
N ASN A 158 -6.58 -7.40 -21.76
CA ASN A 158 -7.67 -8.13 -22.43
C ASN A 158 -8.62 -8.82 -21.42
N GLY A 159 -8.29 -8.82 -20.12
CA GLY A 159 -9.16 -9.33 -19.05
C GLY A 159 -9.37 -10.85 -19.01
N ALA A 160 -8.65 -11.60 -19.82
CA ALA A 160 -8.80 -13.06 -19.88
C ALA A 160 -8.01 -13.74 -18.77
N PHE A 161 -8.70 -14.43 -17.85
CA PHE A 161 -8.07 -15.21 -16.76
C PHE A 161 -7.45 -16.53 -17.27
N ASP A 162 -7.89 -17.05 -18.42
CA ASP A 162 -7.52 -18.36 -18.94
C ASP A 162 -6.61 -18.29 -20.18
N GLU A 163 -6.28 -17.08 -20.65
CA GLU A 163 -5.42 -16.84 -21.81
C GLU A 163 -4.19 -16.02 -21.41
N GLU A 164 -3.21 -15.94 -22.27
CA GLU A 164 -2.04 -15.11 -22.08
C GLU A 164 -2.48 -13.63 -21.93
N ILE A 165 -2.27 -13.05 -20.75
CA ILE A 165 -2.69 -11.68 -20.45
C ILE A 165 -1.83 -10.72 -21.28
N GLU A 166 -2.43 -10.09 -22.27
CA GLU A 166 -1.82 -8.96 -22.97
C GLU A 166 -1.95 -7.70 -22.12
N LEU A 167 -0.82 -7.15 -21.71
CA LEU A 167 -0.76 -5.93 -20.90
C LEU A 167 -0.03 -4.82 -21.65
N GLU A 168 -0.75 -3.82 -22.08
CA GLU A 168 -0.18 -2.59 -22.63
C GLU A 168 -0.19 -1.46 -21.61
N ARG A 169 0.91 -0.68 -21.54
CA ARG A 169 1.05 0.44 -20.60
C ARG A 169 1.40 1.74 -21.31
N ILE A 170 0.70 2.82 -20.95
CA ILE A 170 1.01 4.19 -21.38
C ILE A 170 1.28 5.03 -20.14
N VAL A 171 2.51 5.53 -20.01
CA VAL A 171 2.95 6.33 -18.87
C VAL A 171 2.90 7.81 -19.20
N ASN A 172 2.28 8.62 -18.34
CA ASN A 172 2.34 10.06 -18.45
C ASN A 172 3.69 10.58 -17.92
N PRO A 173 4.26 11.65 -18.52
CA PRO A 173 5.43 12.31 -17.94
C PRO A 173 5.17 12.76 -16.50
N LYS A 174 6.18 12.64 -15.64
CA LYS A 174 6.10 13.10 -14.24
C LYS A 174 6.33 14.60 -14.13
N GLU A 175 7.17 15.15 -15.02
CA GLU A 175 7.51 16.55 -15.03
C GLU A 175 6.32 17.36 -15.60
N PRO A 176 5.84 18.42 -14.89
CA PRO A 176 4.61 19.13 -15.24
C PRO A 176 4.59 19.73 -16.65
N LEU A 177 5.70 20.37 -17.08
CA LEU A 177 5.77 20.98 -18.41
C LEU A 177 5.77 19.94 -19.54
N ALA A 178 6.46 18.83 -19.34
CA ALA A 178 6.43 17.71 -20.29
C ALA A 178 5.04 17.08 -20.35
N TYR A 179 4.37 16.93 -19.21
CA TYR A 179 3.00 16.43 -19.15
C TYR A 179 2.04 17.32 -19.95
N ILE A 180 2.08 18.64 -19.73
CA ILE A 180 1.22 19.60 -20.44
C ILE A 180 1.48 19.54 -21.95
N LYS A 181 2.75 19.47 -22.36
CA LYS A 181 3.15 19.43 -23.78
C LYS A 181 2.67 18.17 -24.48
N GLU A 182 2.74 17.01 -23.81
CA GLU A 182 2.44 15.71 -24.41
C GLU A 182 1.01 15.22 -24.11
N MET A 183 0.25 15.94 -23.30
CA MET A 183 -1.05 15.48 -22.76
C MET A 183 -2.00 15.03 -23.87
N ARG A 184 -2.12 15.81 -24.97
CA ARG A 184 -3.06 15.49 -26.05
C ARG A 184 -2.67 14.21 -26.78
N ASP A 185 -1.40 14.08 -27.14
CA ASP A 185 -0.89 12.89 -27.84
C ASP A 185 -1.03 11.63 -26.97
N ARG A 186 -0.76 11.77 -25.67
CA ARG A 186 -0.91 10.67 -24.70
C ARG A 186 -2.37 10.27 -24.56
N PHE A 187 -3.28 11.25 -24.49
CA PHE A 187 -4.71 10.99 -24.43
C PHE A 187 -5.21 10.24 -25.67
N ASP A 188 -4.85 10.72 -26.87
CA ASP A 188 -5.24 10.09 -28.13
C ASP A 188 -4.72 8.65 -28.25
N LYS A 189 -3.49 8.38 -27.78
CA LYS A 189 -2.94 7.02 -27.69
C LYS A 189 -3.77 6.13 -26.76
N LYS A 190 -4.15 6.64 -25.60
CA LYS A 190 -4.98 5.90 -24.65
C LYS A 190 -6.35 5.57 -25.22
N VAL A 191 -7.01 6.57 -25.82
CA VAL A 191 -8.33 6.36 -26.46
C VAL A 191 -8.26 5.30 -27.56
N LYS A 192 -7.18 5.31 -28.37
CA LYS A 192 -6.97 4.26 -29.39
C LYS A 192 -6.80 2.88 -28.78
N LEU A 193 -6.08 2.80 -27.66
CA LEU A 193 -5.85 1.54 -26.95
C LEU A 193 -7.15 0.93 -26.43
N PHE A 194 -8.05 1.75 -25.88
CA PHE A 194 -9.35 1.30 -25.35
C PHE A 194 -10.44 1.10 -26.41
N LYS A 195 -10.14 1.36 -27.68
CA LYS A 195 -11.04 1.11 -28.82
C LYS A 195 -10.71 -0.18 -29.59
N LYS A 196 -9.61 -0.86 -29.22
CA LYS A 196 -9.29 -2.19 -29.72
C LYS A 196 -10.30 -3.21 -29.18
#